data_56c83016605b3a233d21430aadca26b9
#
_entry.id   56c83016605b3a233d21430aadca26b9
#
_cell.length_a   1.000
_cell.length_b   1.000
_cell.length_c   1.000
_cell.angle_alpha   90.00
_cell.angle_beta   90.00
_cell.angle_gamma   90.00
#
_symmetry.space_group_name_H-M   'P 1'
#
loop_
_entity.id
_entity.type
_entity.pdbx_description
1 polymer ?
#
loop_
_entity_poly.entity_id
_entity_poly.type
_entity_poly.pdbx_seq_one_letter_code
_entity_poly.pdbx_strand_id
1 'polypeptide(L)'
;HLAKLIVSNWGNMRAEAKVVQITDKQVISRGTCWDLENNVATAFEVRRSIVGKNGKRFSDDMITVTGNAANSIAYRNAVFSVIPKAITDKVYQAAQHFITGDLSDEEKLVARRKKCIDFFKDEYGITENEVVMLCGKQTVNQIKADQIALLLGITQSLKDGDTTVEEVMRPYRSDENKKTIADKAAEAAKADASKKEDKK
;
A
#
# COMPACT_ATOMS: atom_id res chain seq x y z
N HIS A 1 10.69 7.19 -2.99
CA HIS A 1 12.17 7.16 -2.88
C HIS A 1 12.80 6.14 -3.84
N LEU A 2 12.32 4.89 -3.94
CA LEU A 2 12.92 3.84 -4.78
C LEU A 2 13.05 4.26 -6.25
N ALA A 3 12.02 4.84 -6.86
CA ALA A 3 12.08 5.29 -8.26
C ALA A 3 13.19 6.32 -8.51
N LYS A 4 13.44 7.25 -7.58
CA LYS A 4 14.53 8.23 -7.69
C LYS A 4 15.91 7.56 -7.59
N LEU A 5 16.06 6.60 -6.67
CA LEU A 5 17.30 5.82 -6.52
C LEU A 5 17.60 5.01 -7.78
N ILE A 6 16.59 4.40 -8.37
CA ILE A 6 16.76 3.64 -9.61
C ILE A 6 17.22 4.57 -10.73
N VAL A 7 16.53 5.69 -10.96
CA VAL A 7 16.89 6.66 -12.03
C VAL A 7 18.32 7.17 -11.87
N SER A 8 18.75 7.50 -10.64
CA SER A 8 20.10 7.99 -10.36
C SER A 8 21.20 6.94 -10.58
N ASN A 9 20.87 5.65 -10.50
CA ASN A 9 21.84 4.55 -10.66
C ASN A 9 21.72 3.83 -12.01
N TRP A 10 20.67 4.07 -12.80
CA TRP A 10 20.45 3.42 -14.09
C TRP A 10 21.42 3.93 -15.17
N GLY A 11 21.84 5.19 -15.06
CA GLY A 11 22.55 5.88 -16.14
C GLY A 11 21.60 6.26 -17.28
N ASN A 12 22.00 7.14 -18.17
CA ASN A 12 21.31 7.56 -19.39
C ASN A 12 19.77 7.63 -19.34
N MET A 13 19.20 7.95 -18.17
CA MET A 13 17.78 8.06 -17.94
C MET A 13 17.40 9.46 -17.46
N ARG A 14 16.32 10.01 -18.01
CA ARG A 14 15.72 11.27 -17.56
C ARG A 14 14.31 11.03 -17.09
N ALA A 15 13.97 11.56 -15.92
CA ALA A 15 12.61 11.45 -15.38
C ALA A 15 12.20 12.77 -14.72
N GLU A 16 10.96 13.18 -15.00
CA GLU A 16 10.36 14.37 -14.42
C GLU A 16 8.89 14.13 -14.08
N ALA A 17 8.34 14.96 -13.22
CA ALA A 17 6.90 15.06 -13.03
C ALA A 17 6.52 16.50 -12.70
N LYS A 18 5.40 16.95 -13.26
CA LYS A 18 4.85 18.29 -13.02
C LYS A 18 3.33 18.29 -13.07
N VAL A 19 2.74 19.21 -12.36
CA VAL A 19 1.32 19.55 -12.53
C VAL A 19 1.16 20.22 -13.88
N VAL A 20 0.32 19.63 -14.73
CA VAL A 20 0.04 20.16 -16.08
C VAL A 20 -1.27 20.93 -16.13
N GLN A 21 -2.21 20.64 -15.21
CA GLN A 21 -3.49 21.34 -15.16
C GLN A 21 -4.10 21.26 -13.77
N ILE A 22 -4.76 22.33 -13.37
CA ILE A 22 -5.64 22.39 -12.20
C ILE A 22 -7.01 22.82 -12.70
N THR A 23 -8.00 21.95 -12.52
CA THR A 23 -9.42 22.24 -12.82
C THR A 23 -10.16 22.62 -11.54
N ASP A 24 -11.46 22.87 -11.61
CA ASP A 24 -12.28 23.15 -10.42
C ASP A 24 -12.36 21.94 -9.46
N LYS A 25 -12.21 20.71 -9.98
CA LYS A 25 -12.41 19.48 -9.22
C LYS A 25 -11.17 18.62 -9.06
N GLN A 26 -10.16 18.80 -9.90
CA GLN A 26 -9.00 17.89 -9.96
C GLN A 26 -7.72 18.66 -10.28
N VAL A 27 -6.60 18.15 -9.72
CA VAL A 27 -5.25 18.41 -10.18
C VAL A 27 -4.79 17.26 -11.08
N ILE A 28 -4.16 17.59 -12.20
CA ILE A 28 -3.64 16.63 -13.17
C ILE A 28 -2.13 16.80 -13.22
N SER A 29 -1.41 15.73 -12.93
CA SER A 29 0.04 15.68 -13.01
C SER A 29 0.48 14.73 -14.10
N ARG A 30 1.53 15.08 -14.83
CA ARG A 30 2.18 14.22 -15.81
C ARG A 30 3.58 13.90 -15.34
N GLY A 31 3.89 12.60 -15.27
CA GLY A 31 5.24 12.08 -15.12
C GLY A 31 5.75 11.57 -16.47
N THR A 32 7.02 11.86 -16.77
CA THR A 32 7.68 11.39 -17.98
C THR A 32 8.98 10.71 -17.59
N CYS A 33 9.27 9.57 -18.19
CA CYS A 33 10.55 8.88 -18.06
C CYS A 33 11.07 8.53 -19.46
N TRP A 34 12.33 8.85 -19.72
CA TRP A 34 13.00 8.60 -20.99
C TRP A 34 14.28 7.82 -20.74
N ASP A 35 14.32 6.61 -21.26
CA ASP A 35 15.53 5.82 -21.41
C ASP A 35 16.23 6.27 -22.70
N LEU A 36 17.35 6.97 -22.54
CA LEU A 36 18.10 7.54 -23.65
C LEU A 36 18.98 6.50 -24.36
N GLU A 37 19.27 5.39 -23.69
CA GLU A 37 20.03 4.30 -24.27
C GLU A 37 19.20 3.49 -25.28
N ASN A 38 17.99 3.13 -24.88
CA ASN A 38 17.06 2.39 -25.73
C ASN A 38 16.13 3.30 -26.54
N ASN A 39 16.24 4.62 -26.36
CA ASN A 39 15.36 5.63 -26.97
C ASN A 39 13.86 5.37 -26.76
N VAL A 40 13.51 4.98 -25.55
CA VAL A 40 12.12 4.71 -25.14
C VAL A 40 11.66 5.77 -24.16
N ALA A 41 10.54 6.43 -24.46
CA ALA A 41 9.91 7.41 -23.58
C ALA A 41 8.50 6.96 -23.19
N THR A 42 8.14 7.13 -21.92
CA THR A 42 6.79 6.86 -21.40
C THR A 42 6.31 8.04 -20.59
N ALA A 43 5.05 8.40 -20.75
CA ALA A 43 4.38 9.42 -19.96
C ALA A 43 3.13 8.84 -19.28
N PHE A 44 2.93 9.22 -18.01
CA PHE A 44 1.75 8.87 -17.23
C PHE A 44 1.06 10.11 -16.70
N GLU A 45 -0.26 10.18 -16.85
CA GLU A 45 -1.08 11.20 -16.21
C GLU A 45 -1.80 10.63 -14.98
N VAL A 46 -1.74 11.39 -13.91
CA VAL A 46 -2.40 11.08 -12.64
C VAL A 46 -3.34 12.22 -12.30
N ARG A 47 -4.60 11.88 -12.00
CA ARG A 47 -5.65 12.83 -11.60
C ARG A 47 -5.98 12.60 -10.13
N ARG A 48 -6.01 13.67 -9.35
CA ARG A 48 -6.44 13.63 -7.96
C ARG A 48 -7.51 14.69 -7.71
N SER A 49 -8.55 14.30 -6.96
CA SER A 49 -9.61 15.22 -6.57
C SER A 49 -9.07 16.29 -5.63
N ILE A 50 -9.49 17.54 -5.85
CA ILE A 50 -9.28 18.68 -4.97
C ILE A 50 -10.60 19.17 -4.36
N VAL A 51 -11.60 18.29 -4.31
CA VAL A 51 -12.91 18.54 -3.72
C VAL A 51 -13.14 17.50 -2.63
N GLY A 52 -13.51 17.97 -1.45
CA GLY A 52 -13.83 17.11 -0.30
C GLY A 52 -15.16 16.39 -0.44
N LYS A 53 -15.45 15.50 0.52
CA LYS A 53 -16.72 14.73 0.58
C LYS A 53 -17.98 15.62 0.62
N ASN A 54 -17.84 16.82 1.13
CA ASN A 54 -18.89 17.85 1.23
C ASN A 54 -19.09 18.68 -0.04
N GLY A 55 -18.39 18.33 -1.13
CA GLY A 55 -18.43 19.07 -2.40
C GLY A 55 -17.63 20.39 -2.38
N LYS A 56 -16.99 20.74 -1.27
CA LYS A 56 -16.22 21.97 -1.15
C LYS A 56 -14.79 21.79 -1.68
N ARG A 57 -14.31 22.76 -2.47
CA ARG A 57 -12.94 22.81 -2.97
C ARG A 57 -11.95 22.98 -1.81
N PHE A 58 -10.81 22.33 -1.90
CA PHE A 58 -9.71 22.45 -0.97
C PHE A 58 -9.11 23.85 -0.97
N SER A 59 -8.43 24.24 0.12
CA SER A 59 -7.62 25.45 0.18
C SER A 59 -6.42 25.35 -0.78
N ASP A 60 -5.82 26.47 -1.15
CA ASP A 60 -4.69 26.52 -2.07
C ASP A 60 -3.48 25.71 -1.53
N ASP A 61 -3.25 25.72 -0.22
CA ASP A 61 -2.23 24.91 0.43
C ASP A 61 -2.51 23.40 0.24
N MET A 62 -3.76 22.98 0.47
CA MET A 62 -4.16 21.58 0.27
C MET A 62 -4.12 21.18 -1.20
N ILE A 63 -4.40 22.09 -2.14
CA ILE A 63 -4.26 21.87 -3.58
C ILE A 63 -2.78 21.63 -3.92
N THR A 64 -1.89 22.43 -3.33
CA THR A 64 -0.43 22.27 -3.52
C THR A 64 0.05 20.91 -3.00
N VAL A 65 -0.37 20.52 -1.78
CA VAL A 65 -0.06 19.18 -1.22
C VAL A 65 -0.58 18.05 -2.11
N THR A 66 -1.83 18.18 -2.58
CA THR A 66 -2.44 17.20 -3.50
C THR A 66 -1.69 17.12 -4.82
N GLY A 67 -1.22 18.25 -5.35
CA GLY A 67 -0.39 18.34 -6.54
C GLY A 67 0.96 17.63 -6.38
N ASN A 68 1.62 17.83 -5.24
CA ASN A 68 2.88 17.16 -4.91
C ASN A 68 2.70 15.64 -4.78
N ALA A 69 1.60 15.19 -4.17
CA ALA A 69 1.26 13.77 -4.10
C ALA A 69 0.99 13.19 -5.51
N ALA A 70 0.25 13.92 -6.36
CA ALA A 70 0.00 13.52 -7.75
C ALA A 70 1.31 13.43 -8.56
N ASN A 71 2.22 14.41 -8.40
CA ASN A 71 3.55 14.40 -9.04
C ASN A 71 4.37 13.17 -8.61
N SER A 72 4.37 12.84 -7.32
CA SER A 72 5.12 11.70 -6.80
C SER A 72 4.61 10.37 -7.38
N ILE A 73 3.30 10.23 -7.55
CA ILE A 73 2.68 9.05 -8.15
C ILE A 73 2.97 8.99 -9.66
N ALA A 74 2.83 10.12 -10.37
CA ALA A 74 3.09 10.20 -11.81
C ALA A 74 4.56 9.88 -12.13
N TYR A 75 5.50 10.43 -11.36
CA TYR A 75 6.93 10.14 -11.47
C TYR A 75 7.20 8.64 -11.30
N ARG A 76 6.72 8.07 -10.20
CA ARG A 76 6.89 6.64 -9.91
C ARG A 76 6.36 5.75 -11.03
N ASN A 77 5.15 6.03 -11.51
CA ASN A 77 4.51 5.23 -12.54
C ASN A 77 5.28 5.33 -13.87
N ALA A 78 5.74 6.53 -14.27
CA ALA A 78 6.53 6.72 -15.47
C ALA A 78 7.86 5.96 -15.41
N VAL A 79 8.58 6.03 -14.29
CA VAL A 79 9.86 5.33 -14.11
C VAL A 79 9.68 3.82 -14.17
N PHE A 80 8.71 3.27 -13.42
CA PHE A 80 8.50 1.82 -13.38
C PHE A 80 7.88 1.24 -14.66
N SER A 81 7.37 2.06 -15.56
CA SER A 81 6.91 1.60 -16.87
C SER A 81 8.04 1.41 -17.88
N VAL A 82 9.16 2.11 -17.69
CA VAL A 82 10.35 1.99 -18.57
C VAL A 82 11.26 0.85 -18.10
N ILE A 83 11.37 0.65 -16.79
CA ILE A 83 12.28 -0.33 -16.22
C ILE A 83 11.64 -1.73 -16.23
N PRO A 84 12.36 -2.77 -16.73
CA PRO A 84 11.85 -4.14 -16.72
C PRO A 84 11.49 -4.61 -15.30
N LYS A 85 10.31 -5.18 -15.19
CA LYS A 85 9.78 -5.67 -13.90
C LYS A 85 10.73 -6.66 -13.20
N ALA A 86 11.39 -7.51 -13.96
CA ALA A 86 12.37 -8.48 -13.42
C ALA A 86 13.50 -7.83 -12.61
N ILE A 87 13.88 -6.58 -12.94
CA ILE A 87 14.89 -5.83 -12.20
C ILE A 87 14.29 -5.19 -10.97
N THR A 88 13.13 -4.55 -11.11
CA THR A 88 12.44 -3.90 -10.00
C THR A 88 12.01 -4.91 -8.93
N ASP A 89 11.59 -6.11 -9.33
CA ASP A 89 11.19 -7.18 -8.41
C ASP A 89 12.37 -7.65 -7.52
N LYS A 90 13.57 -7.78 -8.08
CA LYS A 90 14.78 -8.13 -7.31
C LYS A 90 15.12 -7.08 -6.26
N VAL A 91 15.08 -5.80 -6.66
CA VAL A 91 15.35 -4.69 -5.73
C VAL A 91 14.26 -4.61 -4.65
N TYR A 92 13.00 -4.81 -5.04
CA TYR A 92 11.89 -4.83 -4.10
C TYR A 92 12.01 -5.97 -3.09
N GLN A 93 12.32 -7.18 -3.54
CA GLN A 93 12.53 -8.34 -2.67
C GLN A 93 13.71 -8.13 -1.70
N ALA A 94 14.82 -7.58 -2.18
CA ALA A 94 15.96 -7.24 -1.32
C ALA A 94 15.60 -6.19 -0.26
N ALA A 95 14.89 -5.13 -0.65
CA ALA A 95 14.40 -4.11 0.27
C ALA A 95 13.40 -4.69 1.28
N GLN A 96 12.50 -5.54 0.84
CA GLN A 96 11.52 -6.23 1.69
C GLN A 96 12.23 -7.11 2.73
N HIS A 97 13.18 -7.93 2.30
CA HIS A 97 13.98 -8.76 3.21
C HIS A 97 14.75 -7.93 4.24
N PHE A 98 15.30 -6.78 3.83
CA PHE A 98 15.98 -5.87 4.75
C PHE A 98 15.01 -5.26 5.79
N ILE A 99 13.81 -4.88 5.40
CA ILE A 99 12.79 -4.26 6.28
C ILE A 99 12.20 -5.29 7.24
N THR A 100 11.88 -6.47 6.76
CA THR A 100 11.28 -7.54 7.58
C THR A 100 12.30 -8.22 8.49
N GLY A 101 13.57 -8.22 8.09
CA GLY A 101 14.64 -9.01 8.71
C GLY A 101 14.54 -10.48 8.30
N ASP A 102 15.36 -11.30 8.92
CA ASP A 102 15.34 -12.74 8.72
C ASP A 102 14.13 -13.36 9.46
N LEU A 103 13.09 -13.68 8.70
CA LEU A 103 11.86 -14.35 9.14
C LEU A 103 11.78 -15.79 8.64
N SER A 104 12.91 -16.40 8.31
CA SER A 104 13.00 -17.81 7.91
C SER A 104 12.69 -18.77 9.08
N ASP A 105 12.87 -18.28 10.31
CA ASP A 105 12.57 -18.99 11.54
C ASP A 105 11.11 -18.72 11.96
N GLU A 106 10.34 -19.79 12.17
CA GLU A 106 8.91 -19.70 12.53
C GLU A 106 8.70 -18.97 13.86
N GLU A 107 9.60 -19.14 14.83
CA GLU A 107 9.49 -18.45 16.12
C GLU A 107 9.65 -16.93 15.97
N LYS A 108 10.60 -16.49 15.16
CA LYS A 108 10.81 -15.07 14.85
C LYS A 108 9.62 -14.50 14.08
N LEU A 109 9.06 -15.28 13.13
CA LEU A 109 7.88 -14.89 12.37
C LEU A 109 6.67 -14.70 13.30
N VAL A 110 6.42 -15.65 14.22
CA VAL A 110 5.33 -15.56 15.20
C VAL A 110 5.48 -14.34 16.10
N ALA A 111 6.69 -14.11 16.63
CA ALA A 111 6.98 -12.96 17.48
C ALA A 111 6.78 -11.62 16.71
N ARG A 112 7.24 -11.54 15.46
CA ARG A 112 7.10 -10.35 14.64
C ARG A 112 5.64 -10.07 14.26
N ARG A 113 4.90 -11.12 13.91
CA ARG A 113 3.47 -11.08 13.65
C ARG A 113 2.69 -10.50 14.83
N LYS A 114 2.93 -11.03 16.02
CA LYS A 114 2.31 -10.53 17.26
C LYS A 114 2.62 -9.05 17.48
N LYS A 115 3.89 -8.64 17.40
CA LYS A 115 4.28 -7.22 17.54
C LYS A 115 3.57 -6.30 16.56
N CYS A 116 3.40 -6.72 15.29
CA CYS A 116 2.67 -5.92 14.31
C CYS A 116 1.20 -5.79 14.67
N ILE A 117 0.55 -6.87 15.08
CA ILE A 117 -0.87 -6.85 15.46
C ILE A 117 -1.09 -5.98 16.70
N ASP A 118 -0.28 -6.19 17.74
CA ASP A 118 -0.35 -5.39 18.98
C ASP A 118 -0.17 -3.90 18.66
N PHE A 119 0.80 -3.54 17.81
CA PHE A 119 1.04 -2.17 17.39
C PHE A 119 -0.19 -1.55 16.68
N PHE A 120 -0.81 -2.25 15.74
CA PHE A 120 -2.01 -1.74 15.06
C PHE A 120 -3.19 -1.57 16.02
N LYS A 121 -3.30 -2.45 17.00
CA LYS A 121 -4.34 -2.38 18.03
C LYS A 121 -4.12 -1.19 18.97
N ASP A 122 -2.90 -1.02 19.47
CA ASP A 122 -2.59 -0.02 20.50
C ASP A 122 -2.53 1.40 19.92
N GLU A 123 -1.91 1.58 18.74
CA GLU A 123 -1.72 2.91 18.13
C GLU A 123 -2.92 3.38 17.30
N TYR A 124 -3.61 2.45 16.64
CA TYR A 124 -4.65 2.81 15.66
C TYR A 124 -6.04 2.26 15.99
N GLY A 125 -6.19 1.49 17.06
CA GLY A 125 -7.47 0.86 17.44
C GLY A 125 -8.00 -0.14 16.40
N ILE A 126 -7.11 -0.70 15.57
CA ILE A 126 -7.45 -1.70 14.55
C ILE A 126 -7.40 -3.08 15.19
N THR A 127 -8.52 -3.81 15.14
CA THR A 127 -8.63 -5.14 15.74
C THR A 127 -7.81 -6.19 15.00
N GLU A 128 -7.46 -7.29 15.67
CA GLU A 128 -6.74 -8.42 15.07
C GLU A 128 -7.41 -8.92 13.78
N ASN A 129 -8.75 -9.07 13.79
CA ASN A 129 -9.50 -9.50 12.62
C ASN A 129 -9.38 -8.51 11.45
N GLU A 130 -9.40 -7.21 11.74
CA GLU A 130 -9.22 -6.17 10.72
C GLU A 130 -7.79 -6.18 10.15
N VAL A 131 -6.77 -6.46 10.97
CA VAL A 131 -5.38 -6.64 10.50
C VAL A 131 -5.27 -7.86 9.58
N VAL A 132 -5.92 -8.97 9.91
CA VAL A 132 -5.97 -10.17 9.05
C VAL A 132 -6.62 -9.85 7.70
N MET A 133 -7.71 -9.06 7.71
CA MET A 133 -8.38 -8.61 6.48
C MET A 133 -7.48 -7.68 5.64
N LEU A 134 -6.79 -6.74 6.26
CA LEU A 134 -5.80 -5.88 5.58
C LEU A 134 -4.74 -6.69 4.84
N CYS A 135 -4.37 -7.84 5.40
CA CYS A 135 -3.44 -8.78 4.78
C CYS A 135 -4.08 -9.66 3.68
N GLY A 136 -5.40 -9.57 3.46
CA GLY A 136 -6.13 -10.45 2.54
C GLY A 136 -6.10 -11.92 2.98
N LYS A 137 -6.07 -12.18 4.30
CA LYS A 137 -6.00 -13.51 4.89
C LYS A 137 -7.25 -13.81 5.73
N GLN A 138 -7.42 -15.08 6.10
CA GLN A 138 -8.54 -15.53 6.94
C GLN A 138 -8.13 -15.74 8.39
N THR A 139 -6.85 -16.03 8.63
CA THR A 139 -6.33 -16.31 9.98
C THR A 139 -4.97 -15.64 10.19
N VAL A 140 -4.65 -15.37 11.46
CA VAL A 140 -3.37 -14.79 11.87
C VAL A 140 -2.18 -15.64 11.41
N ASN A 141 -2.31 -16.96 11.43
CA ASN A 141 -1.23 -17.89 11.06
C ASN A 141 -0.86 -17.83 9.57
N GLN A 142 -1.73 -17.28 8.73
CA GLN A 142 -1.47 -17.07 7.31
C GLN A 142 -0.68 -15.78 7.02
N ILE A 143 -0.45 -14.93 8.03
CA ILE A 143 0.38 -13.73 7.90
C ILE A 143 1.84 -14.16 7.88
N LYS A 144 2.48 -14.10 6.71
CA LYS A 144 3.89 -14.42 6.47
C LYS A 144 4.71 -13.13 6.28
N ALA A 145 5.98 -13.26 5.90
CA ALA A 145 6.89 -12.14 5.70
C ALA A 145 6.35 -11.05 4.76
N ASP A 146 5.69 -11.45 3.67
CA ASP A 146 5.11 -10.51 2.70
C ASP A 146 4.01 -9.64 3.32
N GLN A 147 3.15 -10.24 4.14
CA GLN A 147 2.08 -9.52 4.84
C GLN A 147 2.64 -8.61 5.95
N ILE A 148 3.71 -9.04 6.62
CA ILE A 148 4.41 -8.18 7.59
C ILE A 148 5.02 -6.97 6.89
N ALA A 149 5.64 -7.15 5.72
CA ALA A 149 6.15 -6.04 4.92
C ALA A 149 5.03 -5.06 4.50
N LEU A 150 3.87 -5.59 4.10
CA LEU A 150 2.67 -4.79 3.79
C LEU A 150 2.23 -3.96 5.01
N LEU A 151 2.12 -4.58 6.18
CA LEU A 151 1.73 -3.89 7.42
C LEU A 151 2.71 -2.79 7.81
N LEU A 152 4.01 -3.04 7.68
CA LEU A 152 5.05 -2.03 7.92
C LEU A 152 4.96 -0.87 6.93
N GLY A 153 4.64 -1.15 5.65
CA GLY A 153 4.39 -0.12 4.64
C GLY A 153 3.17 0.74 4.98
N ILE A 154 2.07 0.13 5.40
CA ILE A 154 0.86 0.84 5.86
C ILE A 154 1.19 1.70 7.09
N THR A 155 1.93 1.17 8.06
CA THR A 155 2.39 1.92 9.23
C THR A 155 3.18 3.16 8.83
N GLN A 156 4.09 3.04 7.87
CA GLN A 156 4.88 4.17 7.39
C GLN A 156 4.01 5.22 6.71
N SER A 157 3.10 4.82 5.83
CA SER A 157 2.16 5.75 5.16
C SER A 157 1.24 6.48 6.14
N LEU A 158 0.82 5.81 7.23
CA LEU A 158 0.04 6.43 8.30
C LEU A 158 0.87 7.45 9.08
N LYS A 159 2.14 7.13 9.41
CA LYS A 159 3.08 8.04 10.10
C LYS A 159 3.46 9.26 9.25
N ASP A 160 3.64 9.06 7.96
CA ASP A 160 4.00 10.12 7.01
C ASP A 160 2.79 11.01 6.66
N GLY A 161 1.57 10.62 7.09
CA GLY A 161 0.33 11.34 6.78
C GLY A 161 -0.13 11.20 5.34
N ASP A 162 0.42 10.27 4.58
CA ASP A 162 0.05 9.99 3.18
C ASP A 162 -1.36 9.38 3.08
N THR A 163 -1.80 8.70 4.15
CA THR A 163 -3.14 8.09 4.25
C THR A 163 -3.64 8.15 5.69
N THR A 164 -4.94 7.92 5.88
CA THR A 164 -5.58 7.88 7.19
C THR A 164 -6.10 6.48 7.51
N VAL A 165 -6.27 6.18 8.80
CA VAL A 165 -6.86 4.90 9.25
C VAL A 165 -8.23 4.64 8.60
N GLU A 166 -9.04 5.70 8.45
CA GLU A 166 -10.36 5.59 7.80
C GLU A 166 -10.24 5.22 6.32
N GLU A 167 -9.27 5.79 5.60
CA GLU A 167 -9.03 5.49 4.19
C GLU A 167 -8.56 4.05 3.99
N VAL A 168 -7.63 3.61 4.84
CA VAL A 168 -7.10 2.23 4.82
C VAL A 168 -8.21 1.23 5.15
N MET A 169 -9.07 1.54 6.13
CA MET A 169 -10.09 0.62 6.62
C MET A 169 -11.42 0.71 5.87
N ARG A 170 -11.63 1.73 5.03
CA ARG A 170 -12.88 1.93 4.28
C ARG A 170 -13.35 0.69 3.50
N PRO A 171 -12.49 -0.04 2.75
CA PRO A 171 -12.92 -1.22 2.02
C PRO A 171 -13.41 -2.36 2.93
N TYR A 172 -12.96 -2.38 4.18
CA TYR A 172 -13.18 -3.47 5.12
C TYR A 172 -14.30 -3.19 6.13
N ARG A 173 -14.63 -1.91 6.35
CA ARG A 173 -15.67 -1.44 7.27
C ARG A 173 -16.99 -1.08 6.59
N SER A 174 -17.16 -1.32 5.28
CA SER A 174 -18.43 -1.13 4.58
C SER A 174 -19.47 -2.14 5.07
N ASP A 175 -20.75 -1.73 5.15
CA ASP A 175 -21.82 -2.57 5.72
C ASP A 175 -22.07 -3.87 4.93
N GLU A 176 -21.77 -3.89 3.63
CA GLU A 176 -21.80 -5.12 2.82
C GLU A 176 -20.70 -6.13 3.23
N ASN A 177 -19.50 -5.64 3.56
CA ASN A 177 -18.43 -6.52 4.02
C ASN A 177 -18.63 -7.05 5.43
N LYS A 178 -19.32 -6.31 6.32
CA LYS A 178 -19.65 -6.81 7.68
C LYS A 178 -20.54 -8.04 7.64
N LYS A 179 -21.53 -8.10 6.73
CA LYS A 179 -22.40 -9.28 6.57
C LYS A 179 -21.64 -10.49 6.03
N THR A 180 -20.84 -10.32 4.99
CA THR A 180 -20.03 -11.40 4.40
C THR A 180 -18.99 -11.96 5.36
N ILE A 181 -18.47 -11.16 6.28
CA ILE A 181 -17.47 -11.52 7.28
C ILE A 181 -18.13 -12.28 8.44
N ALA A 182 -19.30 -11.84 8.89
CA ALA A 182 -20.07 -12.53 9.92
C ALA A 182 -20.49 -13.94 9.44
N ASP A 183 -20.89 -14.08 8.20
CA ASP A 183 -21.27 -15.35 7.59
C ASP A 183 -20.06 -16.31 7.46
N LYS A 184 -18.91 -15.81 7.02
CA LYS A 184 -17.67 -16.60 6.92
C LYS A 184 -17.07 -16.98 8.27
N ALA A 185 -17.18 -16.10 9.26
CA ALA A 185 -16.77 -16.41 10.64
C ALA A 185 -17.67 -17.48 11.28
N ALA A 186 -18.98 -17.43 11.01
CA ALA A 186 -19.93 -18.44 11.46
C ALA A 186 -19.71 -19.81 10.77
N GLU A 187 -19.33 -19.82 9.49
CA GLU A 187 -18.93 -21.05 8.76
C GLU A 187 -17.63 -21.65 9.29
N ALA A 188 -16.61 -20.83 9.53
CA ALA A 188 -15.35 -21.29 10.09
C ALA A 188 -15.50 -21.86 11.51
N ALA A 189 -16.34 -21.23 12.36
CA ALA A 189 -16.64 -21.73 13.69
C ALA A 189 -17.39 -23.07 13.65
N LYS A 190 -18.29 -23.28 12.69
CA LYS A 190 -18.98 -24.55 12.48
C LYS A 190 -18.04 -25.67 11.98
N ALA A 191 -17.09 -25.34 11.11
CA ALA A 191 -16.08 -26.27 10.61
C ALA A 191 -15.09 -26.72 11.71
N ASP A 192 -14.75 -25.85 12.65
CA ASP A 192 -13.90 -26.19 13.81
C ASP A 192 -14.67 -27.01 14.88
N ALA A 193 -15.96 -26.79 15.03
CA ALA A 193 -16.81 -27.57 15.93
C ALA A 193 -16.99 -29.01 15.43
N SER A 194 -17.21 -29.20 14.11
CA SER A 194 -17.35 -30.53 13.52
C SER A 194 -16.07 -31.39 13.59
N LYS A 195 -14.90 -30.75 13.49
CA LYS A 195 -13.60 -31.46 13.65
C LYS A 195 -13.27 -31.89 15.08
N LYS A 196 -13.95 -31.34 16.09
CA LYS A 196 -13.80 -31.74 17.48
C LYS A 196 -14.71 -32.89 17.87
N GLU A 197 -15.81 -33.09 17.16
CA GLU A 197 -16.74 -34.23 17.40
C GLU A 197 -16.21 -35.53 16.76
N ASP A 198 -15.49 -35.48 15.65
CA ASP A 198 -14.89 -36.67 15.00
C ASP A 198 -13.61 -37.20 15.69
N LYS A 199 -13.16 -36.58 16.78
CA LYS A 199 -11.97 -37.00 17.55
C LYS A 199 -12.34 -37.52 18.98
N LYS A 200 -13.56 -37.88 19.22
CA LYS A 200 -14.02 -38.51 20.45
C LYS A 200 -14.58 -39.87 20.13
#